data_84dd0d8ed70fa9cd8304e4bc1eff8b00
#
_entry.id   84dd0d8ed70fa9cd8304e4bc1eff8b00
#
_cell.length_a   1.000
_cell.length_b   1.000
_cell.length_c   1.000
_cell.angle_alpha   90.00
_cell.angle_beta   90.00
_cell.angle_gamma   90.00
#
_symmetry.space_group_name_H-M   'P 1'
#
loop_
_entity.id
_entity.type
_entity.pdbx_description
1 polymer ?
#
loop_
_entity_poly.entity_id
_entity_poly.type
_entity_poly.pdbx_seq_one_letter_code
_entity_poly.pdbx_strand_id
1 'polypeptide(L)'
;MKTIKLILLILVVVVINSCKDDDKDSFPEQIGQVISDLSASFDTLNTAMAAGATAIAPNPADTGMIRNKMAEFYANSSFSENFSFIDEEGILKIIEPPAFYPYQGSDVSQQEHVIRAWTTLEPVLSEEFYAVEGYYATVDLHPIVSNGILEGGVSTLFKPEDILGRIILPYVSGEAFEMWVMEKGGVVLYDQDADEIGRNVITDTLYQAFPELIAAAELIDVEKSGETTYSFYQTGTTTKVVKKTYWDTWELYGTEWKIIWVKPE
;
A
#
# COMPACT_ATOMS: atom_id res chain seq x y z
N MET A 1 -57.56 -11.19 -68.92
CA MET A 1 -56.44 -12.11 -68.46
C MET A 1 -55.56 -11.33 -67.55
N LYS A 2 -55.62 -11.56 -66.23
CA LYS A 2 -54.79 -10.89 -65.27
C LYS A 2 -53.67 -11.87 -64.83
N THR A 3 -52.43 -11.54 -65.15
CA THR A 3 -51.24 -12.31 -64.81
C THR A 3 -50.84 -12.00 -63.33
N ILE A 4 -50.95 -13.01 -62.50
CA ILE A 4 -50.50 -12.97 -61.08
C ILE A 4 -49.00 -13.24 -61.09
N LYS A 5 -48.17 -12.23 -60.65
CA LYS A 5 -46.76 -12.44 -60.39
C LYS A 5 -46.58 -12.97 -58.96
N LEU A 6 -46.10 -14.21 -58.87
CA LEU A 6 -45.75 -14.88 -57.65
C LEU A 6 -44.36 -14.32 -57.19
N ILE A 7 -44.35 -13.58 -56.09
CA ILE A 7 -43.09 -13.11 -55.44
C ILE A 7 -42.64 -14.19 -54.46
N LEU A 8 -41.52 -14.84 -54.78
CA LEU A 8 -40.87 -15.80 -53.93
C LEU A 8 -40.05 -15.07 -52.89
N LEU A 9 -40.48 -15.06 -51.61
CA LEU A 9 -39.76 -14.48 -50.48
C LEU A 9 -38.70 -15.47 -50.00
N ILE A 10 -37.44 -15.25 -50.32
CA ILE A 10 -36.33 -16.04 -49.82
C ILE A 10 -36.02 -15.57 -48.39
N LEU A 11 -36.34 -16.38 -47.38
CA LEU A 11 -35.97 -16.14 -46.00
C LEU A 11 -34.50 -16.54 -45.81
N VAL A 12 -33.62 -15.57 -45.76
CA VAL A 12 -32.20 -15.78 -45.40
C VAL A 12 -32.14 -15.92 -43.85
N VAL A 13 -31.97 -17.13 -43.34
CA VAL A 13 -31.67 -17.38 -41.94
C VAL A 13 -30.18 -17.08 -41.77
N VAL A 14 -29.86 -15.92 -41.20
CA VAL A 14 -28.52 -15.62 -40.72
C VAL A 14 -28.32 -16.36 -39.42
N VAL A 15 -27.61 -17.49 -39.44
CA VAL A 15 -27.09 -18.12 -38.26
C VAL A 15 -25.96 -17.25 -37.73
N ILE A 16 -26.28 -16.48 -36.73
CA ILE A 16 -25.23 -15.79 -35.95
C ILE A 16 -24.56 -16.88 -35.11
N ASN A 17 -23.43 -17.41 -35.59
CA ASN A 17 -22.50 -18.10 -34.72
C ASN A 17 -22.00 -17.05 -33.72
N SER A 18 -22.59 -17.07 -32.54
CA SER A 18 -21.94 -16.44 -31.36
C SER A 18 -20.67 -17.26 -31.15
N CYS A 19 -19.54 -16.72 -31.62
CA CYS A 19 -18.26 -17.07 -31.05
C CYS A 19 -18.42 -16.83 -29.55
N LYS A 20 -18.35 -17.87 -28.75
CA LYS A 20 -17.91 -17.68 -27.36
C LYS A 20 -16.53 -17.07 -27.52
N ASP A 21 -16.39 -15.79 -27.19
CA ASP A 21 -15.11 -15.23 -26.83
C ASP A 21 -14.61 -16.15 -25.71
N ASP A 22 -13.49 -16.80 -25.95
CA ASP A 22 -12.70 -17.38 -24.88
C ASP A 22 -12.53 -16.25 -23.88
N ASP A 23 -13.07 -16.41 -22.65
CA ASP A 23 -12.87 -15.49 -21.55
C ASP A 23 -11.34 -15.41 -21.33
N LYS A 24 -10.67 -14.50 -22.03
CA LYS A 24 -9.42 -13.97 -21.54
C LYS A 24 -9.80 -13.29 -20.24
N ASP A 25 -9.42 -13.92 -19.13
CA ASP A 25 -9.58 -13.30 -17.81
C ASP A 25 -9.08 -11.86 -17.92
N SER A 26 -10.01 -10.92 -17.85
CA SER A 26 -9.65 -9.50 -17.85
C SER A 26 -8.88 -9.19 -16.58
N PHE A 27 -7.92 -8.28 -16.65
CA PHE A 27 -7.18 -7.81 -15.48
C PHE A 27 -8.17 -7.36 -14.39
N PRO A 28 -8.04 -7.83 -13.12
CA PRO A 28 -9.01 -7.55 -12.07
C PRO A 28 -9.11 -6.05 -11.75
N GLU A 29 -10.31 -5.48 -11.88
CA GLU A 29 -10.55 -4.05 -11.62
C GLU A 29 -10.31 -3.67 -10.16
N GLN A 30 -10.45 -4.61 -9.22
CA GLN A 30 -10.25 -4.39 -7.78
C GLN A 30 -8.83 -3.90 -7.46
N ILE A 31 -7.82 -4.31 -8.22
CA ILE A 31 -6.46 -3.81 -8.06
C ILE A 31 -6.41 -2.29 -8.26
N GLY A 32 -7.00 -1.81 -9.37
CA GLY A 32 -7.06 -0.38 -9.67
C GLY A 32 -7.90 0.40 -8.64
N GLN A 33 -8.97 -0.19 -8.12
CA GLN A 33 -9.80 0.40 -7.07
C GLN A 33 -9.02 0.56 -5.77
N VAL A 34 -8.30 -0.48 -5.32
CA VAL A 34 -7.45 -0.44 -4.12
C VAL A 34 -6.34 0.61 -4.27
N ILE A 35 -5.67 0.67 -5.43
CA ILE A 35 -4.65 1.69 -5.72
C ILE A 35 -5.23 3.11 -5.65
N SER A 36 -6.44 3.31 -6.18
CA SER A 36 -7.14 4.61 -6.12
C SER A 36 -7.47 5.02 -4.68
N ASP A 37 -7.98 4.08 -3.87
CA ASP A 37 -8.35 4.34 -2.48
C ASP A 37 -7.13 4.59 -1.58
N LEU A 38 -6.02 3.88 -1.82
CA LEU A 38 -4.73 4.16 -1.18
C LEU A 38 -4.26 5.56 -1.53
N SER A 39 -4.23 5.90 -2.81
CA SER A 39 -3.82 7.23 -3.29
C SER A 39 -4.66 8.34 -2.65
N ALA A 40 -5.97 8.19 -2.61
CA ALA A 40 -6.87 9.17 -1.99
C ALA A 40 -6.63 9.34 -0.47
N SER A 41 -6.33 8.22 0.23
CA SER A 41 -6.03 8.22 1.66
C SER A 41 -4.72 8.96 1.95
N PHE A 42 -3.67 8.66 1.19
CA PHE A 42 -2.38 9.31 1.36
C PHE A 42 -2.36 10.75 0.85
N ASP A 43 -3.09 11.10 -0.22
CA ASP A 43 -3.22 12.48 -0.70
C ASP A 43 -3.84 13.38 0.39
N THR A 44 -4.83 12.86 1.11
CA THR A 44 -5.46 13.57 2.24
C THR A 44 -4.45 13.80 3.38
N LEU A 45 -3.74 12.76 3.79
CA LEU A 45 -2.70 12.82 4.81
C LEU A 45 -1.58 13.80 4.42
N ASN A 46 -1.03 13.63 3.23
CA ASN A 46 0.10 14.40 2.72
C ASN A 46 -0.24 15.89 2.57
N THR A 47 -1.45 16.21 2.14
CA THR A 47 -1.93 17.60 2.10
C THR A 47 -1.93 18.22 3.49
N ALA A 48 -2.40 17.48 4.50
CA ALA A 48 -2.41 17.97 5.88
C ALA A 48 -0.99 18.12 6.44
N MET A 49 -0.11 17.14 6.22
CA MET A 49 1.29 17.17 6.71
C MET A 49 2.08 18.28 6.04
N ALA A 50 1.97 18.49 4.73
CA ALA A 50 2.62 19.58 4.01
C ALA A 50 2.14 20.96 4.50
N ALA A 51 0.85 21.13 4.74
CA ALA A 51 0.30 22.35 5.33
C ALA A 51 0.83 22.57 6.77
N GLY A 52 0.96 21.51 7.55
CA GLY A 52 1.53 21.54 8.88
C GLY A 52 3.01 21.94 8.88
N ALA A 53 3.81 21.33 8.02
CA ALA A 53 5.23 21.67 7.84
C ALA A 53 5.39 23.16 7.48
N THR A 54 4.57 23.66 6.55
CA THR A 54 4.53 25.07 6.16
C THR A 54 4.17 25.99 7.34
N ALA A 55 3.21 25.58 8.20
CA ALA A 55 2.78 26.36 9.36
C ALA A 55 3.84 26.39 10.47
N ILE A 56 4.63 25.33 10.62
CA ILE A 56 5.69 25.21 11.63
C ILE A 56 6.95 25.96 11.19
N ALA A 57 7.29 25.97 9.91
CA ALA A 57 8.53 26.53 9.37
C ALA A 57 8.90 27.95 9.85
N PRO A 58 7.95 28.91 10.05
CA PRO A 58 8.31 30.26 10.55
C PRO A 58 8.73 30.29 12.02
N ASN A 59 8.39 29.30 12.84
CA ASN A 59 8.70 29.24 14.26
C ASN A 59 8.84 27.79 14.77
N PRO A 60 9.87 27.06 14.33
CA PRO A 60 10.10 25.66 14.69
C PRO A 60 10.47 25.46 16.18
N ALA A 61 10.72 26.53 16.92
CA ALA A 61 10.97 26.51 18.36
C ALA A 61 9.68 26.58 19.21
N ASP A 62 8.50 26.86 18.63
CA ASP A 62 7.23 26.90 19.35
C ASP A 62 6.67 25.50 19.59
N THR A 63 7.17 24.87 20.66
CA THR A 63 6.78 23.49 21.03
C THR A 63 5.29 23.37 21.36
N GLY A 64 4.64 24.46 21.83
CA GLY A 64 3.22 24.46 22.13
C GLY A 64 2.38 24.41 20.85
N MET A 65 2.71 25.23 19.89
CA MET A 65 2.06 25.24 18.56
C MET A 65 2.28 23.89 17.86
N ILE A 66 3.50 23.35 17.86
CA ILE A 66 3.84 22.07 17.24
C ILE A 66 3.02 20.94 17.88
N ARG A 67 2.98 20.86 19.21
CA ARG A 67 2.19 19.83 19.92
C ARG A 67 0.71 19.88 19.54
N ASN A 68 0.13 21.08 19.51
CA ASN A 68 -1.26 21.24 19.09
C ASN A 68 -1.50 20.74 17.66
N LYS A 69 -0.52 20.97 16.77
CA LYS A 69 -0.62 20.51 15.38
C LYS A 69 -0.50 18.98 15.28
N MET A 70 0.41 18.35 16.02
CA MET A 70 0.50 16.87 16.06
C MET A 70 -0.78 16.25 16.63
N ALA A 71 -1.35 16.85 17.68
CA ALA A 71 -2.63 16.39 18.25
C ALA A 71 -3.79 16.56 17.26
N GLU A 72 -3.83 17.65 16.49
CA GLU A 72 -4.81 17.88 15.43
C GLU A 72 -4.70 16.80 14.33
N PHE A 73 -3.48 16.48 13.87
CA PHE A 73 -3.27 15.44 12.87
C PHE A 73 -3.75 14.09 13.37
N TYR A 74 -3.35 13.71 14.59
CA TYR A 74 -3.79 12.46 15.19
C TYR A 74 -5.33 12.36 15.30
N ALA A 75 -5.98 13.43 15.73
CA ALA A 75 -7.45 13.45 15.87
C ALA A 75 -8.19 13.29 14.52
N ASN A 76 -7.55 13.66 13.41
CA ASN A 76 -8.12 13.59 12.07
C ASN A 76 -7.64 12.39 11.24
N SER A 77 -6.63 11.66 11.70
CA SER A 77 -6.17 10.44 11.04
C SER A 77 -7.03 9.25 11.45
N SER A 78 -7.26 8.35 10.51
CA SER A 78 -8.01 7.11 10.75
C SER A 78 -7.12 5.87 10.90
N PHE A 79 -5.82 5.96 10.61
CA PHE A 79 -4.91 4.80 10.59
C PHE A 79 -3.54 5.05 11.26
N SER A 80 -3.20 6.29 11.61
CA SER A 80 -1.92 6.60 12.23
C SER A 80 -1.89 6.20 13.70
N GLU A 81 -0.79 5.57 14.13
CA GLU A 81 -0.51 5.26 15.53
C GLU A 81 -0.10 6.51 16.30
N ASN A 82 0.77 7.34 15.69
CA ASN A 82 1.19 8.61 16.26
C ASN A 82 1.55 9.63 15.18
N PHE A 83 1.65 10.90 15.60
CA PHE A 83 2.28 11.98 14.85
C PHE A 83 3.39 12.58 15.68
N SER A 84 4.50 12.89 15.05
CA SER A 84 5.67 13.43 15.74
C SER A 84 6.34 14.58 14.99
N PHE A 85 7.06 15.40 15.75
CA PHE A 85 8.04 16.37 15.25
C PHE A 85 9.44 15.87 15.60
N ILE A 86 10.26 15.74 14.57
CA ILE A 86 11.68 15.38 14.64
C ILE A 86 12.46 16.65 14.37
N ASP A 87 13.46 16.99 15.22
CA ASP A 87 14.30 18.15 14.96
C ASP A 87 15.36 17.88 13.86
N GLU A 88 16.11 18.91 13.49
CA GLU A 88 17.15 18.83 12.47
C GLU A 88 18.30 17.88 12.83
N GLU A 89 18.46 17.55 14.10
CA GLU A 89 19.46 16.59 14.62
C GLU A 89 18.93 15.14 14.55
N GLY A 90 17.65 14.94 14.22
CA GLY A 90 17.02 13.63 14.17
C GLY A 90 16.51 13.14 15.52
N ILE A 91 16.16 14.04 16.44
CA ILE A 91 15.62 13.69 17.75
C ILE A 91 14.10 13.86 17.76
N LEU A 92 13.36 12.86 18.20
CA LEU A 92 11.91 12.92 18.43
C LEU A 92 11.59 13.89 19.59
N LYS A 93 11.26 15.14 19.27
CA LYS A 93 11.00 16.18 20.30
C LYS A 93 9.58 16.17 20.81
N ILE A 94 8.61 15.97 19.93
CA ILE A 94 7.19 16.00 20.25
C ILE A 94 6.53 14.81 19.59
N ILE A 95 5.65 14.14 20.31
CA ILE A 95 4.87 13.01 19.81
C ILE A 95 3.47 13.04 20.41
N GLU A 96 2.46 12.77 19.64
CA GLU A 96 1.05 12.65 20.04
C GLU A 96 0.45 11.37 19.47
N PRO A 97 -0.42 10.65 20.20
CA PRO A 97 -1.03 11.03 21.49
C PRO A 97 -0.13 10.74 22.70
N PRO A 98 -0.59 11.09 23.93
CA PRO A 98 0.20 10.92 25.17
C PRO A 98 0.70 9.51 25.46
N ALA A 99 0.07 8.47 24.91
CA ALA A 99 0.54 7.08 25.04
C ALA A 99 1.98 6.90 24.53
N PHE A 100 2.43 7.74 23.60
CA PHE A 100 3.74 7.69 22.98
C PHE A 100 4.78 8.65 23.60
N TYR A 101 4.43 9.43 24.62
CA TYR A 101 5.36 10.34 25.30
C TYR A 101 6.65 9.67 25.82
N PRO A 102 6.66 8.38 26.26
CA PRO A 102 7.91 7.73 26.67
C PRO A 102 8.99 7.68 25.59
N TYR A 103 8.64 7.83 24.31
CA TYR A 103 9.56 7.80 23.18
C TYR A 103 10.11 9.19 22.82
N GLN A 104 9.64 10.28 23.45
CA GLN A 104 10.22 11.60 23.27
C GLN A 104 11.67 11.60 23.75
N GLY A 105 12.55 12.20 22.95
CA GLY A 105 14.00 12.20 23.15
C GLY A 105 14.74 11.04 22.49
N SER A 106 14.02 10.11 21.83
CA SER A 106 14.66 9.06 21.04
C SER A 106 15.44 9.64 19.86
N ASP A 107 16.65 9.15 19.67
CA ASP A 107 17.48 9.45 18.50
C ASP A 107 17.08 8.52 17.34
N VAL A 108 16.53 9.11 16.28
CA VAL A 108 16.12 8.43 15.04
C VAL A 108 16.97 8.87 13.83
N SER A 109 18.05 9.63 14.07
CA SER A 109 18.92 10.20 13.04
C SER A 109 19.56 9.18 12.10
N GLN A 110 19.68 7.91 12.56
CA GLN A 110 20.28 6.84 11.77
C GLN A 110 19.25 5.98 11.01
N GLN A 111 17.96 6.28 11.14
CA GLN A 111 16.93 5.60 10.38
C GLN A 111 16.98 6.04 8.91
N GLU A 112 16.81 5.08 7.99
CA GLU A 112 16.99 5.31 6.54
C GLU A 112 16.13 6.47 6.02
N HIS A 113 14.84 6.47 6.38
CA HIS A 113 13.88 7.49 5.94
C HIS A 113 14.22 8.90 6.48
N VAL A 114 14.80 9.01 7.68
CA VAL A 114 15.27 10.28 8.23
C VAL A 114 16.48 10.78 7.45
N ILE A 115 17.47 9.91 7.22
CA ILE A 115 18.66 10.23 6.40
C ILE A 115 18.24 10.68 5.01
N ARG A 116 17.29 9.96 4.38
CA ARG A 116 16.80 10.25 3.04
C ARG A 116 16.09 11.60 3.01
N ALA A 117 15.16 11.86 3.92
CA ALA A 117 14.41 13.11 3.99
C ALA A 117 15.32 14.33 4.26
N TRP A 118 16.30 14.20 5.17
CA TRP A 118 17.25 15.26 5.48
C TRP A 118 18.25 15.54 4.34
N THR A 119 18.58 14.52 3.55
CA THR A 119 19.48 14.64 2.41
C THR A 119 18.79 15.26 1.18
N THR A 120 17.56 14.82 0.90
CA THR A 120 16.81 15.24 -0.30
C THR A 120 15.98 16.50 -0.07
N LEU A 121 15.61 16.79 1.19
CA LEU A 121 14.64 17.82 1.60
C LEU A 121 13.25 17.60 0.96
N GLU A 122 12.93 16.34 0.62
CA GLU A 122 11.65 15.91 0.03
C GLU A 122 10.93 14.95 0.98
N PRO A 123 9.60 14.82 0.88
CA PRO A 123 8.85 13.83 1.63
C PRO A 123 9.30 12.40 1.35
N VAL A 124 9.15 11.54 2.35
CA VAL A 124 9.58 10.14 2.29
C VAL A 124 8.52 9.24 2.91
N LEU A 125 8.11 8.19 2.19
CA LEU A 125 7.47 7.02 2.79
C LEU A 125 8.57 5.98 3.03
N SER A 126 8.70 5.47 4.27
CA SER A 126 9.69 4.43 4.56
C SER A 126 9.24 3.07 4.05
N GLU A 127 10.17 2.14 3.84
CA GLU A 127 9.86 0.71 3.91
C GLU A 127 9.47 0.33 5.35
N GLU A 128 8.89 -0.85 5.55
CA GLU A 128 8.59 -1.35 6.89
C GLU A 128 9.89 -1.57 7.68
N PHE A 129 9.93 -1.09 8.91
CA PHE A 129 11.09 -1.22 9.79
C PHE A 129 10.68 -1.42 11.25
N TYR A 130 11.62 -1.89 12.09
CA TYR A 130 11.37 -2.02 13.52
C TYR A 130 11.53 -0.67 14.21
N ALA A 131 10.42 -0.07 14.59
CA ALA A 131 10.37 1.28 15.16
C ALA A 131 10.85 1.31 16.62
N VAL A 132 11.20 2.50 17.12
CA VAL A 132 11.60 2.70 18.53
C VAL A 132 10.48 2.38 19.51
N GLU A 133 9.24 2.37 19.05
CA GLU A 133 8.03 1.96 19.77
C GLU A 133 7.96 0.46 20.04
N GLY A 134 8.83 -0.35 19.41
CA GLY A 134 8.99 -1.77 19.71
C GLY A 134 8.15 -2.69 18.82
N TYR A 135 7.71 -2.25 17.66
CA TYR A 135 6.99 -3.05 16.65
C TYR A 135 7.37 -2.63 15.23
N TYR A 136 7.02 -3.45 14.25
CA TYR A 136 7.19 -3.12 12.82
C TYR A 136 6.15 -2.10 12.37
N ALA A 137 6.59 -1.10 11.61
CA ALA A 137 5.74 -0.01 11.14
C ALA A 137 6.37 0.71 9.95
N THR A 138 5.59 1.57 9.32
CA THR A 138 6.01 2.48 8.24
C THR A 138 5.83 3.92 8.70
N VAL A 139 6.70 4.80 8.22
CA VAL A 139 6.67 6.25 8.49
C VAL A 139 6.46 7.03 7.20
N ASP A 140 5.53 7.98 7.23
CA ASP A 140 5.48 9.08 6.28
C ASP A 140 6.07 10.33 6.93
N LEU A 141 7.13 10.88 6.34
CA LEU A 141 7.93 11.98 6.89
C LEU A 141 8.02 13.14 5.91
N HIS A 142 7.59 14.32 6.35
CA HIS A 142 7.67 15.57 5.60
C HIS A 142 8.69 16.51 6.23
N PRO A 143 9.81 16.84 5.56
CA PRO A 143 10.78 17.77 6.07
C PRO A 143 10.20 19.19 6.15
N ILE A 144 10.59 19.92 7.18
CA ILE A 144 10.29 21.34 7.37
C ILE A 144 11.49 22.14 6.90
N VAL A 145 11.31 22.86 5.81
CA VAL A 145 12.38 23.64 5.19
C VAL A 145 12.02 25.12 5.18
N SER A 146 12.90 25.97 5.75
CA SER A 146 12.75 27.42 5.75
C SER A 146 13.95 28.06 5.05
N ASN A 147 13.71 28.80 3.97
CA ASN A 147 14.78 29.46 3.18
C ASN A 147 15.90 28.50 2.72
N GLY A 148 15.56 27.25 2.44
CA GLY A 148 16.53 26.20 2.04
C GLY A 148 17.30 25.57 3.21
N ILE A 149 16.93 25.87 4.45
CA ILE A 149 17.52 25.30 5.66
C ILE A 149 16.54 24.32 6.25
N LEU A 150 17.01 23.11 6.60
CA LEU A 150 16.25 22.11 7.33
C LEU A 150 16.03 22.57 8.77
N GLU A 151 14.78 22.59 9.20
CA GLU A 151 14.35 22.98 10.55
C GLU A 151 13.78 21.78 11.33
N GLY A 152 13.76 20.57 10.72
CA GLY A 152 13.19 19.36 11.27
C GLY A 152 12.17 18.72 10.33
N GLY A 153 11.24 17.95 10.87
CA GLY A 153 10.18 17.32 10.07
C GLY A 153 8.95 16.92 10.90
N VAL A 154 7.82 16.85 10.22
CA VAL A 154 6.61 16.20 10.75
C VAL A 154 6.54 14.79 10.22
N SER A 155 6.26 13.83 11.08
CA SER A 155 6.12 12.43 10.68
C SER A 155 4.89 11.80 11.28
N THR A 156 4.41 10.75 10.63
CA THR A 156 3.42 9.84 11.19
C THR A 156 3.90 8.41 11.10
N LEU A 157 3.71 7.66 12.17
CA LEU A 157 3.95 6.22 12.24
C LEU A 157 2.61 5.50 12.10
N PHE A 158 2.58 4.46 11.29
CA PHE A 158 1.40 3.61 11.12
C PHE A 158 1.79 2.17 10.78
N LYS A 159 0.87 1.25 11.01
CA LYS A 159 1.00 -0.15 10.58
C LYS A 159 0.39 -0.31 9.21
N PRO A 160 1.15 -0.76 8.20
CA PRO A 160 0.62 -0.95 6.85
C PRO A 160 -0.62 -1.84 6.81
N GLU A 161 -0.64 -2.92 7.58
CA GLU A 161 -1.76 -3.86 7.65
C GLU A 161 -3.08 -3.21 8.07
N ASP A 162 -3.05 -2.16 8.88
CA ASP A 162 -4.27 -1.50 9.36
C ASP A 162 -4.95 -0.67 8.26
N ILE A 163 -4.19 0.12 7.49
CA ILE A 163 -4.74 0.88 6.37
C ILE A 163 -5.13 -0.04 5.21
N LEU A 164 -4.25 -1.00 4.88
CA LEU A 164 -4.48 -1.96 3.79
C LEU A 164 -5.70 -2.83 4.08
N GLY A 165 -5.84 -3.33 5.32
CA GLY A 165 -7.00 -4.11 5.73
C GLY A 165 -8.31 -3.35 5.59
N ARG A 166 -8.36 -2.07 5.98
CA ARG A 166 -9.57 -1.24 5.82
C ARG A 166 -9.96 -1.04 4.36
N ILE A 167 -8.98 -0.88 3.49
CA ILE A 167 -9.21 -0.64 2.06
C ILE A 167 -9.56 -1.94 1.35
N ILE A 168 -8.86 -3.05 1.64
CA ILE A 168 -8.99 -4.30 0.89
C ILE A 168 -10.18 -5.14 1.34
N LEU A 169 -10.48 -5.22 2.65
CA LEU A 169 -11.55 -6.07 3.17
C LEU A 169 -12.92 -5.88 2.49
N PRO A 170 -13.38 -4.64 2.16
CA PRO A 170 -14.63 -4.46 1.43
C PRO A 170 -14.67 -5.11 0.05
N TYR A 171 -13.53 -5.28 -0.62
CA TYR A 171 -13.43 -5.85 -1.95
C TYR A 171 -13.35 -7.39 -1.95
N VAL A 172 -12.83 -7.99 -0.86
CA VAL A 172 -12.60 -9.44 -0.81
C VAL A 172 -13.61 -10.20 0.06
N SER A 173 -14.40 -9.48 0.85
CA SER A 173 -15.34 -10.11 1.79
C SER A 173 -16.45 -10.86 1.08
N GLY A 174 -16.47 -12.20 1.23
CA GLY A 174 -17.45 -13.08 0.59
C GLY A 174 -17.14 -13.45 -0.85
N GLU A 175 -16.00 -13.00 -1.38
CA GLU A 175 -15.56 -13.30 -2.75
C GLU A 175 -14.75 -14.60 -2.80
N ALA A 176 -14.58 -15.13 -4.03
CA ALA A 176 -13.81 -16.34 -4.29
C ALA A 176 -12.32 -16.03 -4.63
N PHE A 177 -11.90 -14.82 -4.41
CA PHE A 177 -10.53 -14.37 -4.59
C PHE A 177 -10.01 -13.71 -3.31
N GLU A 178 -8.72 -13.56 -3.22
CA GLU A 178 -7.98 -12.96 -2.11
C GLU A 178 -7.13 -11.81 -2.64
N MET A 179 -6.76 -10.89 -1.76
CA MET A 179 -5.76 -9.87 -2.08
C MET A 179 -4.75 -9.78 -0.95
N TRP A 180 -3.49 -9.65 -1.31
CA TRP A 180 -2.40 -9.41 -0.40
C TRP A 180 -1.46 -8.33 -0.95
N VAL A 181 -0.61 -7.78 -0.10
CA VAL A 181 0.29 -6.69 -0.47
C VAL A 181 1.68 -6.99 0.03
N MET A 182 2.68 -6.81 -0.82
CA MET A 182 4.07 -6.81 -0.40
C MET A 182 4.76 -5.51 -0.81
N GLU A 183 5.71 -5.07 -0.01
CA GLU A 183 6.62 -4.03 -0.42
C GLU A 183 7.75 -4.59 -1.29
N LYS A 184 8.45 -3.71 -1.98
CA LYS A 184 9.66 -4.07 -2.73
C LYS A 184 10.66 -4.75 -1.81
N GLY A 185 11.26 -5.88 -2.29
CA GLY A 185 12.12 -6.72 -1.47
C GLY A 185 11.40 -7.91 -0.81
N GLY A 186 10.06 -8.02 -0.95
CA GLY A 186 9.30 -9.23 -0.66
C GLY A 186 8.67 -9.32 0.74
N VAL A 187 8.71 -8.26 1.57
CA VAL A 187 8.02 -8.26 2.87
C VAL A 187 6.51 -8.11 2.65
N VAL A 188 5.73 -9.00 3.25
CA VAL A 188 4.26 -8.98 3.19
C VAL A 188 3.74 -7.94 4.17
N LEU A 189 3.15 -6.88 3.65
CA LEU A 189 2.55 -5.79 4.42
C LEU A 189 1.11 -6.07 4.84
N TYR A 190 0.40 -6.90 4.07
CA TYR A 190 -0.97 -7.30 4.34
C TYR A 190 -1.28 -8.63 3.69
N ASP A 191 -1.93 -9.51 4.42
CA ASP A 191 -2.57 -10.73 3.95
C ASP A 191 -3.83 -10.99 4.78
N GLN A 192 -4.78 -11.77 4.25
CA GLN A 192 -5.96 -12.23 5.02
C GLN A 192 -5.57 -13.27 6.07
N ASP A 193 -4.45 -13.97 5.89
CA ASP A 193 -3.81 -14.79 6.90
C ASP A 193 -2.78 -13.93 7.67
N ALA A 194 -3.12 -13.55 8.89
CA ALA A 194 -2.27 -12.68 9.71
C ALA A 194 -0.89 -13.30 10.02
N ASP A 195 -0.73 -14.63 9.92
CA ASP A 195 0.54 -15.30 10.13
C ASP A 195 1.54 -15.05 8.99
N GLU A 196 1.08 -14.55 7.83
CA GLU A 196 1.91 -14.19 6.68
C GLU A 196 2.45 -12.76 6.77
N ILE A 197 1.80 -11.86 7.54
CA ILE A 197 2.20 -10.45 7.66
C ILE A 197 3.56 -10.31 8.33
N GLY A 198 4.43 -9.46 7.79
CA GLY A 198 5.80 -9.23 8.23
C GLY A 198 6.80 -10.30 7.79
N ARG A 199 6.35 -11.36 7.09
CA ARG A 199 7.25 -12.35 6.50
C ARG A 199 7.81 -11.87 5.16
N ASN A 200 9.01 -12.30 4.83
CA ASN A 200 9.57 -12.06 3.51
C ASN A 200 9.34 -13.29 2.62
N VAL A 201 8.43 -13.16 1.65
CA VAL A 201 8.03 -14.28 0.78
C VAL A 201 9.16 -14.80 -0.12
N ILE A 202 10.20 -13.99 -0.36
CA ILE A 202 11.35 -14.36 -1.21
C ILE A 202 12.42 -15.10 -0.39
N THR A 203 12.66 -14.67 0.84
CA THR A 203 13.84 -15.11 1.62
C THR A 203 13.55 -15.97 2.84
N ASP A 204 12.31 -15.97 3.36
CA ASP A 204 11.96 -16.78 4.54
C ASP A 204 12.02 -18.26 4.19
N THR A 205 12.64 -19.03 5.09
CA THR A 205 12.80 -20.48 4.96
C THR A 205 11.48 -21.25 4.92
N LEU A 206 10.40 -20.67 5.45
CA LEU A 206 9.06 -21.25 5.41
C LEU A 206 8.60 -21.52 3.98
N TYR A 207 8.93 -20.62 3.05
CA TYR A 207 8.48 -20.70 1.65
C TYR A 207 9.37 -21.58 0.75
N GLN A 208 10.49 -22.11 1.26
CA GLN A 208 11.38 -22.98 0.46
C GLN A 208 10.69 -24.24 -0.06
N ALA A 209 9.62 -24.69 0.58
CA ALA A 209 8.77 -25.79 0.10
C ALA A 209 7.86 -25.40 -1.10
N PHE A 210 7.85 -24.12 -1.49
CA PHE A 210 7.00 -23.54 -2.52
C PHE A 210 7.80 -22.72 -3.54
N PRO A 211 8.69 -23.36 -4.34
CA PRO A 211 9.57 -22.63 -5.25
C PRO A 211 8.81 -21.84 -6.32
N GLU A 212 7.58 -22.24 -6.68
CA GLU A 212 6.73 -21.50 -7.62
C GLU A 212 6.24 -20.19 -7.03
N LEU A 213 5.93 -20.15 -5.71
CA LEU A 213 5.54 -18.93 -5.00
C LEU A 213 6.74 -17.96 -4.92
N ILE A 214 7.93 -18.46 -4.59
CA ILE A 214 9.16 -17.64 -4.55
C ILE A 214 9.42 -17.03 -5.94
N ALA A 215 9.38 -17.83 -7.00
CA ALA A 215 9.58 -17.35 -8.36
C ALA A 215 8.52 -16.31 -8.79
N ALA A 216 7.26 -16.50 -8.37
CA ALA A 216 6.21 -15.52 -8.59
C ALA A 216 6.47 -14.21 -7.83
N ALA A 217 6.88 -14.29 -6.55
CA ALA A 217 7.22 -13.13 -5.74
C ALA A 217 8.42 -12.34 -6.30
N GLU A 218 9.47 -13.04 -6.76
CA GLU A 218 10.62 -12.42 -7.45
C GLU A 218 10.21 -11.69 -8.74
N LEU A 219 9.27 -12.27 -9.51
CA LEU A 219 8.72 -11.62 -10.71
C LEU A 219 7.90 -10.37 -10.35
N ILE A 220 7.02 -10.47 -9.35
CA ILE A 220 6.21 -9.37 -8.84
C ILE A 220 7.09 -8.22 -8.32
N ASP A 221 8.20 -8.55 -7.64
CA ASP A 221 9.14 -7.58 -7.11
C ASP A 221 9.73 -6.67 -8.19
N VAL A 222 10.11 -7.25 -9.34
CA VAL A 222 10.81 -6.52 -10.41
C VAL A 222 9.87 -5.88 -11.44
N GLU A 223 8.69 -6.44 -11.67
CA GLU A 223 7.74 -5.97 -12.68
C GLU A 223 6.68 -5.04 -12.07
N LYS A 224 6.35 -3.94 -12.76
CA LYS A 224 5.33 -2.99 -12.25
C LYS A 224 3.94 -3.60 -12.21
N SER A 225 3.57 -4.37 -13.23
CA SER A 225 2.28 -5.06 -13.31
C SER A 225 2.40 -6.32 -14.15
N GLY A 226 1.52 -7.29 -13.93
CA GLY A 226 1.55 -8.52 -14.69
C GLY A 226 0.59 -9.59 -14.19
N GLU A 227 0.79 -10.79 -14.73
CA GLU A 227 0.07 -12.00 -14.30
C GLU A 227 1.01 -13.20 -14.24
N THR A 228 0.75 -14.12 -13.31
CA THR A 228 1.45 -15.39 -13.18
C THR A 228 0.59 -16.41 -12.45
N THR A 229 1.11 -17.63 -12.28
CA THR A 229 0.51 -18.68 -11.45
C THR A 229 1.54 -19.24 -10.49
N TYR A 230 1.10 -19.66 -9.31
CA TYR A 230 1.93 -20.39 -8.36
C TYR A 230 1.09 -21.38 -7.55
N SER A 231 1.73 -22.34 -6.91
CA SER A 231 1.08 -23.28 -5.99
C SER A 231 1.36 -22.91 -4.55
N PHE A 232 0.28 -22.76 -3.76
CA PHE A 232 0.38 -22.48 -2.31
C PHE A 232 -0.83 -23.05 -1.58
N TYR A 233 -0.88 -22.92 -0.27
CA TYR A 233 -2.04 -23.35 0.50
C TYR A 233 -3.25 -22.46 0.22
N GLN A 234 -4.41 -23.09 0.18
CA GLN A 234 -5.68 -22.36 0.28
C GLN A 234 -5.79 -21.80 1.69
N THR A 235 -6.08 -20.50 1.81
CA THR A 235 -6.13 -19.78 3.08
C THR A 235 -6.97 -20.49 4.13
N GLY A 236 -6.43 -20.61 5.34
CA GLY A 236 -7.04 -21.34 6.46
C GLY A 236 -7.04 -22.86 6.33
N THR A 237 -6.32 -23.43 5.35
CA THR A 237 -6.22 -24.88 5.14
C THR A 237 -4.78 -25.34 4.88
N THR A 238 -4.56 -26.67 4.87
CA THR A 238 -3.29 -27.28 4.41
C THR A 238 -3.43 -27.87 3.00
N THR A 239 -4.49 -27.53 2.27
CA THR A 239 -4.70 -28.00 0.90
C THR A 239 -3.92 -27.13 -0.07
N LYS A 240 -2.99 -27.73 -0.80
CA LYS A 240 -2.21 -27.05 -1.84
C LYS A 240 -3.08 -26.91 -3.10
N VAL A 241 -3.17 -25.68 -3.62
CA VAL A 241 -3.93 -25.34 -4.84
C VAL A 241 -3.05 -24.51 -5.76
N VAL A 242 -3.34 -24.52 -7.06
CA VAL A 242 -2.78 -23.56 -8.01
C VAL A 242 -3.57 -22.27 -7.87
N LYS A 243 -2.88 -21.15 -7.82
CA LYS A 243 -3.45 -19.81 -7.71
C LYS A 243 -3.06 -18.99 -8.94
N LYS A 244 -4.06 -18.45 -9.65
CA LYS A 244 -3.84 -17.43 -10.66
C LYS A 244 -3.69 -16.08 -10.01
N THR A 245 -2.72 -15.30 -10.44
CA THR A 245 -2.27 -14.09 -9.75
C THR A 245 -2.10 -12.95 -10.75
N TYR A 246 -2.59 -11.78 -10.37
CA TYR A 246 -2.41 -10.50 -11.06
C TYR A 246 -1.87 -9.48 -10.06
N TRP A 247 -1.07 -8.53 -10.51
CA TRP A 247 -0.58 -7.44 -9.68
C TRP A 247 -0.42 -6.15 -10.44
N ASP A 248 -0.47 -5.05 -9.68
CA ASP A 248 -0.04 -3.73 -10.12
C ASP A 248 0.66 -3.01 -8.95
N THR A 249 1.38 -1.95 -9.24
CA THR A 249 2.20 -1.22 -8.27
C THR A 249 1.54 0.09 -7.87
N TRP A 250 1.36 0.29 -6.57
CA TRP A 250 1.17 1.59 -5.97
C TRP A 250 2.53 2.16 -5.55
N GLU A 251 2.77 3.45 -5.81
CA GLU A 251 4.05 4.11 -5.53
C GLU A 251 3.80 5.47 -4.85
N LEU A 252 4.55 5.73 -3.77
CA LEU A 252 4.56 7.03 -3.11
C LEU A 252 5.99 7.37 -2.67
N TYR A 253 6.51 8.53 -3.10
CA TYR A 253 7.85 9.03 -2.77
C TYR A 253 8.98 8.03 -3.03
N GLY A 254 8.83 7.18 -4.05
CA GLY A 254 9.80 6.17 -4.45
C GLY A 254 9.68 4.83 -3.70
N THR A 255 8.78 4.72 -2.73
CA THR A 255 8.44 3.45 -2.08
C THR A 255 7.33 2.77 -2.85
N GLU A 256 7.51 1.50 -3.20
CA GLU A 256 6.61 0.70 -4.02
C GLU A 256 5.92 -0.39 -3.21
N TRP A 257 4.58 -0.45 -3.28
CA TRP A 257 3.76 -1.55 -2.78
C TRP A 257 3.11 -2.29 -3.93
N LYS A 258 3.25 -3.61 -3.96
CA LYS A 258 2.65 -4.49 -4.96
C LYS A 258 1.29 -4.93 -4.44
N ILE A 259 0.24 -4.51 -5.14
CA ILE A 259 -1.15 -4.88 -4.84
C ILE A 259 -1.47 -6.12 -5.65
N ILE A 260 -1.66 -7.25 -4.97
CA ILE A 260 -1.71 -8.57 -5.59
C ILE A 260 -3.11 -9.15 -5.39
N TRP A 261 -3.72 -9.55 -6.49
CA TRP A 261 -5.01 -10.25 -6.54
C TRP A 261 -4.80 -11.72 -6.88
N VAL A 262 -5.45 -12.62 -6.17
CA VAL A 262 -5.20 -14.06 -6.26
C VAL A 262 -6.50 -14.84 -6.24
N LYS A 263 -6.64 -15.82 -7.14
CA LYS A 263 -7.78 -16.74 -7.18
C LYS A 263 -7.31 -18.18 -7.36
N PRO A 264 -7.84 -19.16 -6.58
CA PRO A 264 -7.65 -20.58 -6.85
C PRO A 264 -8.20 -20.95 -8.23
N GLU A 265 -7.46 -21.77 -9.00
CA GLU A 265 -7.90 -22.37 -10.25
C GLU A 265 -8.67 -23.66 -10.02
#